data_54f56d6193665d02ae53bf8ae661bc2d
#
_entry.id   54f56d6193665d02ae53bf8ae661bc2d
#
_cell.length_a   1.000
_cell.length_b   1.000
_cell.length_c   1.000
_cell.angle_alpha   90.00
_cell.angle_beta   90.00
_cell.angle_gamma   90.00
#
_symmetry.space_group_name_H-M   'P 1'
#
loop_
_entity.id
_entity.type
_entity.pdbx_description
1 polymer ?
#
loop_
_entity_poly.entity_id
_entity_poly.type
_entity_poly.pdbx_seq_one_letter_code
_entity_poly.pdbx_strand_id
1 'polypeptide(L)'
;MAGEDGHDHVNNARLVAKISHVLLSQACQRINFCWGKLNVTGKAYRAVVLALIDSRIDIFEANGADHTLEPNVEASYIGNPESIVIRPHLNTHIAFNRRAIVHEATHAVQDNQLNGEWVWRLDDEATAYVAEWLFVIHASPNPDRLISKPDPNDSIESIAFEIARALAGKPGGSPDPAAMRRLGDAIFHDPTYSVTMALHPWIRDDGVTKPDFP
;
A
#
# COMPACT_ATOMS: atom_id res chain seq x y z
N MET A 1 8.91 -0.02 -38.96
CA MET A 1 8.98 0.35 -37.54
C MET A 1 7.97 -0.50 -36.80
N ALA A 2 8.38 -1.66 -36.35
CA ALA A 2 7.57 -2.57 -35.54
C ALA A 2 8.56 -3.36 -34.71
N GLY A 3 8.72 -3.03 -33.44
CA GLY A 3 9.69 -3.75 -32.62
C GLY A 3 9.83 -3.33 -31.17
N GLU A 4 9.17 -2.29 -30.70
CA GLU A 4 9.34 -1.84 -29.29
C GLU A 4 8.19 -2.26 -28.36
N ASP A 5 6.97 -2.42 -28.89
CA ASP A 5 5.79 -2.65 -28.05
C ASP A 5 5.74 -4.05 -27.39
N GLY A 6 6.43 -5.05 -27.95
CA GLY A 6 6.38 -6.42 -27.44
C GLY A 6 7.16 -6.66 -26.14
N HIS A 7 8.16 -5.82 -25.84
CA HIS A 7 8.97 -5.97 -24.63
C HIS A 7 8.29 -5.38 -23.40
N ASP A 8 7.58 -4.27 -23.56
CA ASP A 8 6.92 -3.60 -22.45
C ASP A 8 5.73 -4.41 -21.94
N HIS A 9 4.91 -4.97 -22.82
CA HIS A 9 3.80 -5.85 -22.44
C HIS A 9 4.23 -7.11 -21.69
N VAL A 10 5.35 -7.73 -22.04
CA VAL A 10 5.85 -8.94 -21.35
C VAL A 10 6.37 -8.59 -19.95
N ASN A 11 7.08 -7.49 -19.82
CA ASN A 11 7.56 -7.01 -18.51
C ASN A 11 6.41 -6.61 -17.60
N ASN A 12 5.41 -5.94 -18.12
CA ASN A 12 4.22 -5.57 -17.38
C ASN A 12 3.46 -6.81 -16.88
N ALA A 13 3.21 -7.81 -17.71
CA ALA A 13 2.55 -9.06 -17.31
C ALA A 13 3.30 -9.80 -16.18
N ARG A 14 4.63 -9.79 -16.19
CA ARG A 14 5.46 -10.35 -15.11
C ARG A 14 5.30 -9.57 -13.81
N LEU A 15 5.27 -8.25 -13.88
CA LEU A 15 5.10 -7.38 -12.72
C LEU A 15 3.69 -7.53 -12.14
N VAL A 16 2.67 -7.53 -12.99
CA VAL A 16 1.27 -7.81 -12.59
C VAL A 16 1.18 -9.15 -11.87
N ALA A 17 1.78 -10.23 -12.41
CA ALA A 17 1.78 -11.54 -11.76
C ALA A 17 2.49 -11.50 -10.40
N LYS A 18 3.60 -10.78 -10.29
CA LYS A 18 4.38 -10.62 -9.04
C LYS A 18 3.57 -9.95 -7.93
N ILE A 19 2.92 -8.82 -8.24
CA ILE A 19 2.06 -8.11 -7.28
C ILE A 19 0.80 -8.92 -6.96
N SER A 20 0.15 -9.48 -7.96
CA SER A 20 -1.03 -10.31 -7.78
C SER A 20 -0.76 -11.49 -6.85
N HIS A 21 0.41 -12.12 -6.95
CA HIS A 21 0.81 -13.18 -6.02
C HIS A 21 0.83 -12.73 -4.55
N VAL A 22 1.29 -11.51 -4.28
CA VAL A 22 1.28 -10.94 -2.92
C VAL A 22 -0.14 -10.62 -2.46
N LEU A 23 -0.91 -9.89 -3.28
CA LEU A 23 -2.23 -9.40 -2.92
C LEU A 23 -3.29 -10.51 -2.83
N LEU A 24 -3.12 -11.60 -3.59
CA LEU A 24 -3.97 -12.78 -3.51
C LEU A 24 -3.49 -13.82 -2.48
N SER A 25 -2.36 -13.59 -1.80
CA SER A 25 -1.87 -14.48 -0.77
C SER A 25 -2.86 -14.61 0.38
N GLN A 26 -2.85 -15.75 1.09
CA GLN A 26 -3.73 -15.97 2.23
C GLN A 26 -3.57 -14.90 3.31
N ALA A 27 -2.36 -14.39 3.51
CA ALA A 27 -2.09 -13.32 4.47
C ALA A 27 -2.83 -12.02 4.12
N CYS A 28 -2.71 -11.58 2.87
CA CYS A 28 -3.38 -10.37 2.39
C CYS A 28 -4.91 -10.54 2.38
N GLN A 29 -5.41 -11.72 2.01
CA GLN A 29 -6.85 -12.02 1.99
C GLN A 29 -7.49 -12.07 3.40
N ARG A 30 -6.69 -12.15 4.47
CA ARG A 30 -7.17 -12.09 5.86
C ARG A 30 -7.22 -10.67 6.42
N ILE A 31 -6.65 -9.69 5.73
CA ILE A 31 -6.77 -8.28 6.11
C ILE A 31 -8.26 -7.91 6.07
N ASN A 32 -8.77 -7.40 7.18
CA ASN A 32 -10.17 -7.00 7.30
C ASN A 32 -10.34 -6.02 8.46
N PHE A 33 -10.35 -4.72 8.17
CA PHE A 33 -10.59 -3.67 9.16
C PHE A 33 -11.24 -2.45 8.52
N CYS A 34 -11.82 -1.58 9.36
CA CYS A 34 -12.39 -0.31 8.95
C CYS A 34 -11.53 0.85 9.48
N TRP A 35 -11.30 1.87 8.65
CA TRP A 35 -10.66 3.12 9.03
C TRP A 35 -11.52 4.28 8.54
N GLY A 36 -12.25 4.92 9.44
CA GLY A 36 -13.27 5.89 9.05
C GLY A 36 -14.33 5.27 8.12
N LYS A 37 -14.40 5.78 6.89
CA LYS A 37 -15.30 5.26 5.85
C LYS A 37 -14.70 4.08 5.06
N LEU A 38 -13.41 3.83 5.20
CA LEU A 38 -12.69 2.81 4.43
C LEU A 38 -12.94 1.42 4.97
N ASN A 39 -13.07 0.45 4.07
CA ASN A 39 -13.13 -0.97 4.35
C ASN A 39 -11.95 -1.68 3.69
N VAL A 40 -10.84 -1.79 4.42
CA VAL A 40 -9.63 -2.45 3.92
C VAL A 40 -9.79 -3.95 4.10
N THR A 41 -10.01 -4.65 3.00
CA THR A 41 -10.35 -6.09 3.01
C THR A 41 -9.62 -6.84 1.91
N GLY A 42 -9.50 -8.16 2.05
CA GLY A 42 -8.99 -9.03 0.97
C GLY A 42 -9.77 -8.86 -0.34
N LYS A 43 -11.08 -8.55 -0.28
CA LYS A 43 -11.88 -8.25 -1.46
C LYS A 43 -11.43 -6.95 -2.15
N ALA A 44 -11.07 -5.92 -1.37
CA ALA A 44 -10.57 -4.66 -1.92
C ALA A 44 -9.22 -4.87 -2.64
N TYR A 45 -8.30 -5.66 -2.08
CA TYR A 45 -7.04 -6.01 -2.77
C TYR A 45 -7.25 -6.83 -4.04
N ARG A 46 -8.30 -7.69 -4.10
CA ARG A 46 -8.67 -8.34 -5.38
C ARG A 46 -9.12 -7.34 -6.42
N ALA A 47 -9.82 -6.28 -6.03
CA ALA A 47 -10.20 -5.21 -6.97
C ALA A 47 -8.97 -4.49 -7.53
N VAL A 48 -7.94 -4.24 -6.72
CA VAL A 48 -6.64 -3.71 -7.19
C VAL A 48 -5.99 -4.66 -8.19
N VAL A 49 -5.97 -5.97 -7.93
CA VAL A 49 -5.43 -6.96 -8.89
C VAL A 49 -6.19 -6.92 -10.21
N LEU A 50 -7.52 -6.81 -10.18
CA LEU A 50 -8.31 -6.68 -11.41
C LEU A 50 -8.00 -5.37 -12.14
N ALA A 51 -7.80 -4.27 -11.41
CA ALA A 51 -7.41 -2.99 -12.01
C ALA A 51 -6.03 -3.05 -12.70
N LEU A 52 -5.07 -3.79 -12.10
CA LEU A 52 -3.76 -4.05 -12.72
C LEU A 52 -3.88 -4.91 -13.98
N ILE A 53 -4.73 -5.94 -13.97
CA ILE A 53 -4.97 -6.81 -15.14
C ILE A 53 -5.65 -6.04 -16.27
N ASP A 54 -6.59 -5.17 -15.91
CA ASP A 54 -7.37 -4.36 -16.87
C ASP A 54 -6.61 -3.08 -17.30
N SER A 55 -5.34 -2.91 -16.87
CA SER A 55 -4.51 -1.70 -17.11
C SER A 55 -5.21 -0.39 -16.72
N ARG A 56 -5.99 -0.42 -15.64
CA ARG A 56 -6.52 0.78 -14.98
C ARG A 56 -5.54 1.32 -13.93
N ILE A 57 -4.66 0.49 -13.46
CA ILE A 57 -3.48 0.83 -12.67
C ILE A 57 -2.29 0.27 -13.44
N ASP A 58 -1.36 1.13 -13.81
CA ASP A 58 -0.12 0.72 -14.44
C ASP A 58 0.88 0.19 -13.40
N ILE A 59 1.87 -0.58 -13.86
CA ILE A 59 2.95 -1.05 -13.00
C ILE A 59 4.30 -0.96 -13.70
N PHE A 60 5.27 -0.36 -13.02
CA PHE A 60 6.62 -0.13 -13.52
C PHE A 60 7.69 -0.60 -12.54
N GLU A 61 8.84 -1.03 -13.05
CA GLU A 61 10.07 -1.04 -12.26
C GLU A 61 10.74 0.34 -12.36
N ALA A 62 11.21 0.88 -11.23
CA ALA A 62 11.95 2.13 -11.22
C ALA A 62 13.20 2.01 -12.11
N ASN A 63 13.33 2.88 -13.10
CA ASN A 63 14.42 2.85 -14.09
C ASN A 63 15.37 4.04 -13.98
N GLY A 64 15.09 4.97 -13.05
CA GLY A 64 15.91 6.15 -12.80
C GLY A 64 15.73 7.29 -13.81
N ALA A 65 15.02 7.07 -14.91
CA ALA A 65 14.75 8.09 -15.92
C ALA A 65 13.32 8.65 -15.79
N ASP A 66 12.32 7.78 -15.95
CA ASP A 66 10.92 8.16 -15.95
C ASP A 66 10.22 7.85 -14.63
N HIS A 67 10.69 6.82 -13.92
CA HIS A 67 10.17 6.36 -12.63
C HIS A 67 11.31 6.26 -11.62
N THR A 68 11.31 7.15 -10.64
CA THR A 68 12.31 7.18 -9.57
C THR A 68 11.68 6.81 -8.24
N LEU A 69 12.44 6.09 -7.42
CA LEU A 69 12.12 5.84 -6.02
C LEU A 69 13.22 6.44 -5.16
N GLU A 70 12.84 7.01 -4.03
CA GLU A 70 13.80 7.44 -3.02
C GLU A 70 14.71 6.27 -2.60
N PRO A 71 15.94 6.51 -2.14
CA PRO A 71 16.95 5.45 -1.93
C PRO A 71 16.48 4.27 -1.06
N ASN A 72 15.60 4.51 -0.10
CA ASN A 72 15.12 3.51 0.87
C ASN A 72 13.67 3.09 0.64
N VAL A 73 13.05 3.53 -0.46
CA VAL A 73 11.66 3.20 -0.80
C VAL A 73 11.64 1.98 -1.72
N GLU A 74 10.90 0.95 -1.35
CA GLU A 74 10.81 -0.31 -2.10
C GLU A 74 9.69 -0.31 -3.15
N ALA A 75 8.65 0.49 -2.93
CA ALA A 75 7.53 0.69 -3.84
C ALA A 75 6.92 2.07 -3.60
N SER A 76 6.12 2.57 -4.54
CA SER A 76 5.33 3.80 -4.40
C SER A 76 4.07 3.72 -5.26
N TYR A 77 2.94 4.18 -4.73
CA TYR A 77 1.72 4.40 -5.50
C TYR A 77 1.65 5.87 -5.95
N ILE A 78 1.23 6.06 -7.18
CA ILE A 78 1.01 7.38 -7.80
C ILE A 78 -0.46 7.42 -8.22
N GLY A 79 -1.24 8.37 -7.67
CA GLY A 79 -2.67 8.45 -7.92
C GLY A 79 -3.04 9.03 -9.29
N ASN A 80 -2.14 9.80 -9.93
CA ASN A 80 -2.45 10.38 -11.24
C ASN A 80 -1.19 10.54 -12.12
N PRO A 81 -1.01 9.73 -13.20
CA PRO A 81 -1.83 8.55 -13.54
C PRO A 81 -1.64 7.42 -12.53
N GLU A 82 -2.70 6.64 -12.32
CA GLU A 82 -2.67 5.55 -11.34
C GLU A 82 -1.60 4.53 -11.71
N SER A 83 -0.60 4.42 -10.86
CA SER A 83 0.51 3.49 -11.08
C SER A 83 1.17 3.02 -9.80
N ILE A 84 1.68 1.81 -9.82
CA ILE A 84 2.55 1.26 -8.78
C ILE A 84 3.96 1.15 -9.34
N VAL A 85 4.88 1.88 -8.74
CA VAL A 85 6.31 1.80 -9.06
C VAL A 85 6.98 0.91 -8.02
N ILE A 86 7.73 -0.09 -8.46
CA ILE A 86 8.48 -0.98 -7.56
C ILE A 86 9.97 -0.90 -7.83
N ARG A 87 10.77 -1.14 -6.80
CA ARG A 87 12.22 -1.23 -6.93
C ARG A 87 12.62 -2.36 -7.88
N PRO A 88 13.58 -2.15 -8.81
CA PRO A 88 14.09 -3.21 -9.67
C PRO A 88 14.54 -4.42 -8.86
N HIS A 89 14.22 -5.59 -9.34
CA HIS A 89 14.57 -6.87 -8.70
C HIS A 89 14.02 -7.07 -7.28
N LEU A 90 12.98 -6.32 -6.89
CA LEU A 90 12.30 -6.50 -5.59
C LEU A 90 12.01 -7.98 -5.34
N ASN A 91 12.61 -8.53 -4.29
CA ASN A 91 12.47 -9.96 -3.96
C ASN A 91 11.22 -10.22 -3.12
N THR A 92 10.14 -10.63 -3.77
CA THR A 92 8.86 -10.94 -3.11
C THR A 92 8.85 -12.25 -2.31
N HIS A 93 9.96 -12.98 -2.21
CA HIS A 93 10.09 -14.09 -1.24
C HIS A 93 10.39 -13.57 0.16
N ILE A 94 10.91 -12.36 0.31
CA ILE A 94 11.17 -11.70 1.59
C ILE A 94 9.85 -11.05 2.08
N ALA A 95 9.44 -11.39 3.30
CA ALA A 95 8.18 -10.87 3.88
C ALA A 95 8.17 -9.34 3.99
N PHE A 96 9.32 -8.75 4.31
CA PHE A 96 9.51 -7.31 4.38
C PHE A 96 9.18 -6.62 3.05
N ASN A 97 9.70 -7.13 1.93
CA ASN A 97 9.45 -6.53 0.61
C ASN A 97 7.99 -6.69 0.16
N ARG A 98 7.31 -7.77 0.60
CA ARG A 98 5.88 -7.95 0.32
C ARG A 98 5.01 -6.95 1.05
N ARG A 99 5.42 -6.52 2.25
CA ARG A 99 4.64 -5.55 3.00
C ARG A 99 4.61 -4.18 2.30
N ALA A 100 5.71 -3.74 1.67
CA ALA A 100 5.73 -2.52 0.89
C ALA A 100 4.71 -2.56 -0.27
N ILE A 101 4.58 -3.71 -0.94
CA ILE A 101 3.54 -3.90 -1.97
C ILE A 101 2.13 -3.76 -1.36
N VAL A 102 1.90 -4.28 -0.16
CA VAL A 102 0.59 -4.16 0.51
C VAL A 102 0.33 -2.71 0.93
N HIS A 103 1.36 -1.99 1.39
CA HIS A 103 1.29 -0.57 1.70
C HIS A 103 0.77 0.22 0.49
N GLU A 104 1.47 0.13 -0.64
CA GLU A 104 1.13 0.88 -1.85
C GLU A 104 -0.23 0.44 -2.45
N ALA A 105 -0.53 -0.85 -2.41
CA ALA A 105 -1.84 -1.33 -2.83
C ALA A 105 -2.98 -0.84 -1.91
N THR A 106 -2.67 -0.44 -0.67
CA THR A 106 -3.66 0.15 0.23
C THR A 106 -4.04 1.56 -0.22
N HIS A 107 -3.09 2.37 -0.71
CA HIS A 107 -3.41 3.66 -1.34
C HIS A 107 -4.33 3.47 -2.56
N ALA A 108 -4.07 2.47 -3.40
CA ALA A 108 -4.99 2.14 -4.50
C ALA A 108 -6.38 1.67 -4.02
N VAL A 109 -6.48 0.98 -2.88
CA VAL A 109 -7.77 0.63 -2.27
C VAL A 109 -8.51 1.88 -1.80
N GLN A 110 -7.80 2.83 -1.18
CA GLN A 110 -8.36 4.08 -0.68
C GLN A 110 -8.88 4.93 -1.84
N ASP A 111 -8.06 5.14 -2.86
CA ASP A 111 -8.40 5.88 -4.06
C ASP A 111 -9.67 5.31 -4.73
N ASN A 112 -9.73 3.98 -4.90
CA ASN A 112 -10.90 3.32 -5.49
C ASN A 112 -12.17 3.43 -4.63
N GLN A 113 -12.07 3.50 -3.30
CA GLN A 113 -13.24 3.58 -2.41
C GLN A 113 -13.71 5.00 -2.17
N LEU A 114 -12.81 5.96 -2.16
CA LEU A 114 -13.09 7.35 -1.81
C LEU A 114 -13.36 8.25 -3.01
N ASN A 115 -13.11 7.78 -4.20
CA ASN A 115 -13.43 8.34 -5.53
C ASN A 115 -13.96 9.77 -5.54
N GLY A 116 -13.07 10.75 -5.63
CA GLY A 116 -13.40 12.18 -5.65
C GLY A 116 -13.53 12.85 -4.28
N GLU A 117 -13.41 12.12 -3.19
CA GLU A 117 -13.38 12.71 -1.84
C GLU A 117 -11.98 13.25 -1.51
N TRP A 118 -11.95 14.28 -0.67
CA TRP A 118 -10.72 14.76 -0.07
C TRP A 118 -10.42 13.97 1.20
N VAL A 119 -9.22 13.40 1.28
CA VAL A 119 -8.74 12.62 2.42
C VAL A 119 -7.58 13.34 3.09
N TRP A 120 -7.53 13.27 4.38
CA TRP A 120 -6.36 13.76 5.09
C TRP A 120 -5.21 12.79 4.89
N ARG A 121 -4.07 13.29 4.39
CA ARG A 121 -2.89 12.48 4.06
C ARG A 121 -2.39 11.64 5.24
N LEU A 122 -2.56 12.12 6.48
CA LEU A 122 -2.22 11.34 7.67
C LEU A 122 -3.08 10.09 7.82
N ASP A 123 -4.37 10.17 7.50
CA ASP A 123 -5.27 9.00 7.55
C ASP A 123 -4.95 8.01 6.44
N ASP A 124 -4.58 8.52 5.27
CA ASP A 124 -4.16 7.74 4.13
C ASP A 124 -2.93 6.89 4.46
N GLU A 125 -1.83 7.52 4.89
CA GLU A 125 -0.60 6.85 5.30
C GLU A 125 -0.82 5.92 6.50
N ALA A 126 -1.53 6.37 7.54
CA ALA A 126 -1.79 5.57 8.73
C ALA A 126 -2.53 4.27 8.41
N THR A 127 -3.50 4.34 7.48
CA THR A 127 -4.24 3.16 7.02
C THR A 127 -3.30 2.17 6.32
N ALA A 128 -2.40 2.67 5.46
CA ALA A 128 -1.44 1.84 4.73
C ALA A 128 -0.44 1.17 5.69
N TYR A 129 0.09 1.88 6.67
CA TYR A 129 0.95 1.31 7.72
C TYR A 129 0.27 0.20 8.53
N VAL A 130 -0.98 0.39 8.91
CA VAL A 130 -1.74 -0.64 9.65
C VAL A 130 -1.99 -1.87 8.77
N ALA A 131 -2.31 -1.69 7.50
CA ALA A 131 -2.55 -2.78 6.56
C ALA A 131 -1.30 -3.63 6.31
N GLU A 132 -0.13 -2.99 6.13
CA GLU A 132 1.13 -3.71 5.93
C GLU A 132 1.51 -4.54 7.17
N TRP A 133 1.28 -4.03 8.37
CA TRP A 133 1.56 -4.79 9.59
C TRP A 133 0.55 -5.91 9.83
N LEU A 134 -0.72 -5.73 9.46
CA LEU A 134 -1.69 -6.84 9.44
C LEU A 134 -1.25 -7.95 8.49
N PHE A 135 -0.73 -7.58 7.31
CA PHE A 135 -0.14 -8.55 6.38
C PHE A 135 0.99 -9.35 7.04
N VAL A 136 1.94 -8.68 7.69
CA VAL A 136 3.08 -9.33 8.35
C VAL A 136 2.60 -10.29 9.44
N ILE A 137 1.64 -9.87 10.26
CA ILE A 137 1.04 -10.69 11.32
C ILE A 137 0.37 -11.93 10.72
N HIS A 138 -0.42 -11.76 9.66
CA HIS A 138 -1.12 -12.88 9.02
C HIS A 138 -0.22 -13.81 8.20
N ALA A 139 0.93 -13.31 7.73
CA ALA A 139 1.94 -14.11 7.04
C ALA A 139 2.79 -14.94 8.00
N SER A 140 2.82 -14.59 9.27
CA SER A 140 3.61 -15.32 10.27
C SER A 140 2.87 -16.58 10.76
N PRO A 141 3.52 -17.73 10.79
CA PRO A 141 2.96 -18.93 11.40
C PRO A 141 2.78 -18.80 12.92
N ASN A 142 3.50 -17.89 13.55
CA ASN A 142 3.38 -17.56 14.97
C ASN A 142 3.47 -16.03 15.15
N PRO A 143 2.33 -15.33 15.30
CA PRO A 143 2.29 -13.88 15.47
C PRO A 143 3.05 -13.36 16.69
N ASP A 144 3.19 -14.18 17.74
CA ASP A 144 3.92 -13.79 18.95
C ASP A 144 5.45 -13.89 18.80
N ARG A 145 5.90 -14.61 17.76
CA ARG A 145 7.31 -14.80 17.41
C ARG A 145 7.63 -14.24 16.02
N LEU A 146 7.20 -13.02 15.75
CA LEU A 146 7.56 -12.35 14.51
C LEU A 146 9.08 -12.24 14.39
N ILE A 147 9.60 -12.71 13.25
CA ILE A 147 11.03 -12.62 12.92
C ILE A 147 11.42 -11.14 12.70
N SER A 148 10.47 -10.33 12.21
CA SER A 148 10.64 -8.90 11.98
C SER A 148 9.63 -8.15 12.85
N LYS A 149 10.03 -7.77 14.05
CA LYS A 149 9.30 -6.78 14.85
C LYS A 149 9.71 -5.38 14.38
N PRO A 150 8.84 -4.38 14.54
CA PRO A 150 9.24 -3.00 14.29
C PRO A 150 10.43 -2.62 15.19
N ASP A 151 11.26 -1.71 14.71
CA ASP A 151 12.29 -1.09 15.55
C ASP A 151 11.55 -0.32 16.67
N PRO A 152 11.85 -0.58 17.94
CA PRO A 152 11.19 0.13 19.05
C PRO A 152 11.51 1.64 19.06
N ASN A 153 12.53 2.08 18.33
CA ASN A 153 12.85 3.50 18.17
C ASN A 153 12.06 4.13 17.00
N ASP A 154 11.46 3.34 16.13
CA ASP A 154 10.56 3.82 15.08
C ASP A 154 9.13 3.91 15.63
N SER A 155 8.70 5.15 15.90
CA SER A 155 7.39 5.42 16.49
C SER A 155 6.23 5.06 15.55
N ILE A 156 6.37 5.28 14.24
CA ILE A 156 5.32 4.98 13.25
C ILE A 156 5.13 3.46 13.17
N GLU A 157 6.19 2.73 12.91
CA GLU A 157 6.18 1.27 12.77
C GLU A 157 5.67 0.58 14.04
N SER A 158 6.13 1.05 15.21
CA SER A 158 5.72 0.47 16.50
C SER A 158 4.25 0.70 16.80
N ILE A 159 3.73 1.91 16.59
CA ILE A 159 2.32 2.22 16.84
C ILE A 159 1.42 1.50 15.82
N ALA A 160 1.79 1.49 14.54
CA ALA A 160 1.05 0.78 13.50
C ALA A 160 0.98 -0.73 13.79
N PHE A 161 2.09 -1.34 14.24
CA PHE A 161 2.12 -2.73 14.66
C PHE A 161 1.21 -3.01 15.86
N GLU A 162 1.19 -2.15 16.89
CA GLU A 162 0.28 -2.28 18.03
C GLU A 162 -1.19 -2.27 17.58
N ILE A 163 -1.56 -1.34 16.70
CA ILE A 163 -2.91 -1.24 16.13
C ILE A 163 -3.24 -2.51 15.33
N ALA A 164 -2.36 -2.93 14.44
CA ALA A 164 -2.55 -4.11 13.61
C ALA A 164 -2.71 -5.38 14.47
N ARG A 165 -1.91 -5.52 15.53
CA ARG A 165 -2.00 -6.63 16.48
C ARG A 165 -3.36 -6.65 17.20
N ALA A 166 -3.87 -5.51 17.60
CA ALA A 166 -5.19 -5.40 18.21
C ALA A 166 -6.34 -5.74 17.24
N LEU A 167 -6.17 -5.43 15.95
CA LEU A 167 -7.14 -5.71 14.89
C LEU A 167 -7.09 -7.15 14.39
N ALA A 168 -5.94 -7.81 14.43
CA ALA A 168 -5.74 -9.17 13.90
C ALA A 168 -6.70 -10.20 14.52
N GLY A 169 -7.13 -9.97 15.77
CA GLY A 169 -8.14 -10.79 16.46
C GLY A 169 -9.59 -10.33 16.28
N LYS A 170 -9.83 -9.25 15.52
CA LYS A 170 -11.14 -8.60 15.38
C LYS A 170 -11.44 -8.25 13.93
N PRO A 171 -11.66 -9.23 13.04
CA PRO A 171 -11.96 -8.96 11.63
C PRO A 171 -13.15 -8.01 11.47
N GLY A 172 -13.00 -6.98 10.63
CA GLY A 172 -13.99 -5.92 10.44
C GLY A 172 -14.02 -4.88 11.57
N GLY A 173 -13.12 -4.98 12.55
CA GLY A 173 -13.00 -3.99 13.63
C GLY A 173 -12.38 -2.68 13.16
N SER A 174 -12.61 -1.62 13.96
CA SER A 174 -11.94 -0.33 13.79
C SER A 174 -10.84 -0.16 14.84
N PRO A 175 -9.76 0.58 14.54
CA PRO A 175 -8.75 0.91 15.53
C PRO A 175 -9.33 1.78 16.65
N ASP A 176 -8.65 1.77 17.79
CA ASP A 176 -8.92 2.74 18.86
C ASP A 176 -8.63 4.17 18.37
N PRO A 177 -9.56 5.13 18.53
CA PRO A 177 -9.36 6.52 18.12
C PRO A 177 -8.13 7.20 18.75
N ALA A 178 -7.75 6.83 19.97
CA ALA A 178 -6.54 7.36 20.61
C ALA A 178 -5.27 6.79 19.97
N ALA A 179 -5.27 5.51 19.58
CA ALA A 179 -4.16 4.90 18.85
C ALA A 179 -4.04 5.48 17.44
N MET A 180 -5.17 5.74 16.74
CA MET A 180 -5.16 6.44 15.45
C MET A 180 -4.52 7.82 15.53
N ARG A 181 -4.90 8.62 16.53
CA ARG A 181 -4.28 9.95 16.73
C ARG A 181 -2.80 9.86 17.01
N ARG A 182 -2.36 8.92 17.87
CA ARG A 182 -0.92 8.71 18.13
C ARG A 182 -0.15 8.36 16.86
N LEU A 183 -0.72 7.52 15.99
CA LEU A 183 -0.10 7.16 14.72
C LEU A 183 -0.02 8.37 13.78
N GLY A 184 -1.11 9.13 13.64
CA GLY A 184 -1.13 10.36 12.86
C GLY A 184 -0.11 11.39 13.36
N ASP A 185 -0.01 11.58 14.69
CA ASP A 185 0.99 12.48 15.30
C ASP A 185 2.42 12.01 15.00
N ALA A 186 2.69 10.71 15.06
CA ALA A 186 4.01 10.16 14.74
C ALA A 186 4.38 10.40 13.27
N ILE A 187 3.44 10.16 12.32
CA ILE A 187 3.65 10.43 10.89
C ILE A 187 3.87 11.93 10.65
N PHE A 188 3.07 12.80 11.28
CA PHE A 188 3.20 14.25 11.11
C PHE A 188 4.56 14.79 11.55
N HIS A 189 5.16 14.21 12.59
CA HIS A 189 6.45 14.64 13.12
C HIS A 189 7.65 13.92 12.48
N ASP A 190 7.41 12.92 11.64
CA ASP A 190 8.49 12.24 10.93
C ASP A 190 9.09 13.16 9.85
N PRO A 191 10.43 13.31 9.78
CA PRO A 191 11.08 14.17 8.80
C PRO A 191 10.75 13.81 7.34
N THR A 192 10.47 12.54 7.05
CA THR A 192 10.11 12.06 5.70
C THR A 192 8.78 12.66 5.24
N TYR A 193 7.82 12.80 6.15
CA TYR A 193 6.47 13.25 5.84
C TYR A 193 6.21 14.72 6.16
N SER A 194 6.92 15.29 7.13
CA SER A 194 6.58 16.60 7.72
C SER A 194 6.48 17.73 6.71
N VAL A 195 7.37 17.79 5.71
CA VAL A 195 7.35 18.83 4.67
C VAL A 195 6.14 18.66 3.76
N THR A 196 5.90 17.45 3.29
CA THR A 196 4.77 17.13 2.40
C THR A 196 3.43 17.36 3.11
N MET A 197 3.33 16.94 4.37
CA MET A 197 2.12 17.12 5.19
C MET A 197 1.83 18.60 5.46
N ALA A 198 2.87 19.42 5.69
CA ALA A 198 2.70 20.85 5.91
C ALA A 198 2.25 21.60 4.65
N LEU A 199 2.74 21.20 3.48
CA LEU A 199 2.43 21.85 2.19
C LEU A 199 1.13 21.32 1.56
N HIS A 200 0.87 20.03 1.69
CA HIS A 200 -0.23 19.31 1.05
C HIS A 200 -0.91 18.34 2.03
N PRO A 201 -1.61 18.86 3.06
CA PRO A 201 -2.19 17.99 4.10
C PRO A 201 -3.36 17.15 3.59
N TRP A 202 -3.95 17.53 2.46
CA TRP A 202 -5.07 16.84 1.84
C TRP A 202 -4.64 16.27 0.50
N ILE A 203 -5.11 15.05 0.23
CA ILE A 203 -5.08 14.44 -1.10
C ILE A 203 -6.50 14.25 -1.59
N ARG A 204 -6.69 14.28 -2.88
CA ARG A 204 -7.96 13.95 -3.51
C ARG A 204 -7.83 12.58 -4.16
N ASP A 205 -8.63 11.67 -3.67
CA ASP A 205 -8.78 10.36 -4.29
C ASP A 205 -9.72 10.53 -5.49
N ASP A 206 -9.18 10.49 -6.69
CA ASP A 206 -9.95 10.68 -7.93
C ASP A 206 -10.52 9.38 -8.49
N GLY A 207 -10.24 8.27 -7.81
CA GLY A 207 -10.71 6.93 -8.17
C GLY A 207 -9.84 6.30 -9.25
N VAL A 208 -9.84 4.97 -9.27
CA VAL A 208 -9.18 4.20 -10.33
C VAL A 208 -10.01 4.30 -11.60
N THR A 209 -9.65 5.23 -12.46
CA THR A 209 -10.39 5.52 -13.70
C THR A 209 -10.12 4.46 -14.76
N LYS A 210 -11.07 4.28 -15.67
CA LYS A 210 -10.77 3.58 -16.93
C LYS A 210 -9.97 4.53 -17.80
N PRO A 211 -8.91 4.06 -18.47
CA PRO A 211 -8.27 4.89 -19.48
C PRO A 211 -9.34 5.29 -20.50
N ASP A 212 -9.46 6.59 -20.77
CA ASP A 212 -10.23 7.12 -21.88
C ASP A 212 -9.55 6.64 -23.16
N PHE A 213 -10.00 5.50 -23.67
CA PHE A 213 -9.64 5.09 -25.01
C PHE A 213 -10.37 6.02 -25.98
N PRO A 214 -9.62 6.67 -26.90
CA PRO A 214 -10.23 7.50 -27.94
C PRO A 214 -11.08 6.68 -28.90
#